data_459ab411af0c52475f4f3f6f6c5892ca
#
_entry.id   459ab411af0c52475f4f3f6f6c5892ca
#
_cell.length_a   1.000
_cell.length_b   1.000
_cell.length_c   1.000
_cell.angle_alpha   90.00
_cell.angle_beta   90.00
_cell.angle_gamma   90.00
#
_symmetry.space_group_name_H-M   'P 1'
#
loop_
_entity.id
_entity.type
_entity.pdbx_description
1 polymer ?
#
loop_
_entity_poly.entity_id
_entity_poly.type
_entity_poly.pdbx_seq_one_letter_code
_entity_poly.pdbx_strand_id
1 'polypeptide(L)'
;RNLTHNYADPRWILQPSCGETLTQIAKAGLGLDMVSVMSEHSRAIVELADAHPDLKIVVDHMAKPDVSAKAWDEWAADMAELATRPTVYVKHSGLNTASGQGWTSRDWQPYVDHCLEHFGSQRVMLGSDWPVSLLAGDYVGVWQAQLETIAQLSPSEQDDVCFKTAQRFYQLDLS
;
A
#
# COMPACT_ATOMS: atom_id res chain seq x y z
N ARG A 1 -5.31 11.40 -0.80
CA ARG A 1 -4.69 10.60 0.27
C ARG A 1 -5.30 10.94 1.62
N ASN A 2 -5.56 9.92 2.40
CA ASN A 2 -6.01 10.03 3.77
C ASN A 2 -4.93 9.56 4.75
N LEU A 3 -4.60 10.39 5.73
CA LEU A 3 -3.64 10.09 6.79
C LEU A 3 -4.41 9.67 8.05
N THR A 4 -4.87 8.41 8.08
CA THR A 4 -5.72 7.88 9.16
C THR A 4 -5.13 8.07 10.55
N HIS A 5 -3.81 7.97 10.68
CA HIS A 5 -3.10 8.16 11.95
C HIS A 5 -3.11 9.59 12.51
N ASN A 6 -3.59 10.56 11.74
CA ASN A 6 -3.78 11.94 12.22
C ASN A 6 -5.08 12.15 12.98
N TYR A 7 -5.95 11.14 13.03
CA TYR A 7 -7.25 11.21 13.70
C TYR A 7 -7.22 10.37 14.98
N ALA A 8 -7.84 10.88 16.04
CA ALA A 8 -7.95 10.17 17.31
C ALA A 8 -8.79 8.90 17.21
N ASP A 9 -9.79 8.90 16.32
CA ASP A 9 -10.61 7.72 16.01
C ASP A 9 -10.03 7.04 14.76
N PRO A 10 -9.46 5.84 14.85
CA PRO A 10 -8.92 5.11 13.69
C PRO A 10 -10.00 4.76 12.66
N ARG A 11 -11.27 4.81 13.05
CA ARG A 11 -12.44 4.48 12.21
C ARG A 11 -13.18 5.72 11.69
N TRP A 12 -12.61 6.93 11.86
CA TRP A 12 -13.28 8.18 11.51
C TRP A 12 -13.79 8.22 10.05
N ILE A 13 -13.10 7.56 9.12
CA ILE A 13 -13.49 7.50 7.70
C ILE A 13 -14.83 6.80 7.47
N LEU A 14 -15.26 5.94 8.41
CA LEU A 14 -16.51 5.21 8.36
C LEU A 14 -17.70 6.01 8.88
N GLN A 15 -17.48 7.24 9.35
CA GLN A 15 -18.57 8.09 9.82
C GLN A 15 -19.55 8.43 8.69
N PRO A 16 -20.86 8.53 8.96
CA PRO A 16 -21.86 8.87 7.94
C PRO A 16 -21.56 10.15 7.16
N SER A 17 -20.92 11.12 7.81
CA SER A 17 -20.47 12.37 7.18
C SER A 17 -19.45 12.19 6.05
N CYS A 18 -18.71 11.09 6.03
CA CYS A 18 -17.75 10.76 4.98
C CYS A 18 -18.41 10.05 3.79
N GLY A 19 -19.54 9.37 3.99
CA GLY A 19 -20.16 8.47 3.03
C GLY A 19 -20.50 9.11 1.69
N GLU A 20 -21.03 10.35 1.69
CA GLU A 20 -21.32 11.06 0.44
C GLU A 20 -20.06 11.37 -0.35
N THR A 21 -19.01 11.87 0.30
CA THR A 21 -17.72 12.17 -0.32
C THR A 21 -17.09 10.90 -0.91
N LEU A 22 -17.11 9.79 -0.18
CA LEU A 22 -16.59 8.50 -0.66
C LEU A 22 -17.35 8.01 -1.89
N THR A 23 -18.67 8.16 -1.89
CA THR A 23 -19.53 7.84 -3.03
C THR A 23 -19.19 8.72 -4.25
N GLN A 24 -18.91 10.01 -4.06
CA GLN A 24 -18.51 10.90 -5.15
C GLN A 24 -17.13 10.55 -5.70
N ILE A 25 -16.16 10.18 -4.85
CA ILE A 25 -14.84 9.69 -5.26
C ILE A 25 -14.99 8.44 -6.15
N ALA A 26 -15.80 7.47 -5.72
CA ALA A 26 -16.05 6.25 -6.49
C ALA A 26 -16.70 6.56 -7.85
N LYS A 27 -17.76 7.39 -7.87
CA LYS A 27 -18.46 7.80 -9.11
C LYS A 27 -17.55 8.56 -10.08
N ALA A 28 -16.60 9.33 -9.57
CA ALA A 28 -15.61 10.02 -10.38
C ALA A 28 -14.50 9.08 -10.93
N GLY A 29 -14.53 7.79 -10.56
CA GLY A 29 -13.51 6.81 -10.93
C GLY A 29 -12.15 7.04 -10.26
N LEU A 30 -12.09 7.91 -9.24
CA LEU A 30 -10.85 8.24 -8.54
C LEU A 30 -10.47 7.14 -7.55
N GLY A 31 -9.16 6.98 -7.35
CA GLY A 31 -8.61 6.11 -6.30
C GLY A 31 -8.44 6.86 -4.98
N LEU A 32 -8.63 6.17 -3.87
CA LEU A 32 -8.40 6.66 -2.53
C LEU A 32 -7.12 6.05 -1.94
N ASP A 33 -6.12 6.88 -1.68
CA ASP A 33 -4.89 6.48 -0.98
C ASP A 33 -5.13 6.50 0.53
N MET A 34 -4.85 5.39 1.21
CA MET A 34 -5.06 5.23 2.65
C MET A 34 -3.75 4.85 3.34
N VAL A 35 -3.36 5.62 4.36
CA VAL A 35 -2.21 5.26 5.21
C VAL A 35 -2.73 4.46 6.40
N SER A 36 -2.27 3.21 6.54
CA SER A 36 -2.49 2.37 7.71
C SER A 36 -1.18 2.21 8.49
N VAL A 37 -1.24 2.28 9.81
CA VAL A 37 -0.09 2.12 10.71
C VAL A 37 -0.41 1.25 11.93
N MET A 38 -1.60 0.67 11.96
CA MET A 38 -2.06 -0.24 12.99
C MET A 38 -3.24 -1.07 12.47
N SER A 39 -3.53 -2.19 13.10
CA SER A 39 -4.55 -3.14 12.67
C SER A 39 -5.96 -2.54 12.60
N GLU A 40 -6.31 -1.63 13.50
CA GLU A 40 -7.59 -0.94 13.48
C GLU A 40 -7.80 -0.11 12.20
N HIS A 41 -6.73 0.49 11.65
CA HIS A 41 -6.81 1.19 10.35
C HIS A 41 -7.04 0.19 9.22
N SER A 42 -6.35 -0.94 9.20
CA SER A 42 -6.52 -1.99 8.19
C SER A 42 -7.95 -2.54 8.22
N ARG A 43 -8.50 -2.81 9.40
CA ARG A 43 -9.90 -3.24 9.57
C ARG A 43 -10.89 -2.19 9.08
N ALA A 44 -10.63 -0.91 9.37
CA ALA A 44 -11.47 0.18 8.85
C ALA A 44 -11.45 0.26 7.32
N ILE A 45 -10.30 -0.03 6.67
CA ILE A 45 -10.20 -0.10 5.21
C ILE A 45 -10.99 -1.29 4.66
N VAL A 46 -10.97 -2.43 5.33
CA VAL A 46 -11.79 -3.60 4.97
C VAL A 46 -13.27 -3.24 4.97
N GLU A 47 -13.77 -2.67 6.08
CA GLU A 47 -15.17 -2.25 6.20
C GLU A 47 -15.53 -1.17 5.18
N LEU A 48 -14.60 -0.25 4.88
CA LEU A 48 -14.78 0.76 3.85
C LEU A 48 -14.95 0.15 2.46
N ALA A 49 -14.11 -0.82 2.11
CA ALA A 49 -14.20 -1.54 0.84
C ALA A 49 -15.51 -2.33 0.72
N ASP A 50 -15.96 -2.96 1.81
CA ASP A 50 -17.23 -3.68 1.85
C ASP A 50 -18.45 -2.74 1.69
N ALA A 51 -18.38 -1.55 2.30
CA ALA A 51 -19.44 -0.54 2.20
C ALA A 51 -19.47 0.20 0.85
N HIS A 52 -18.34 0.27 0.16
CA HIS A 52 -18.16 0.96 -1.13
C HIS A 52 -17.45 0.08 -2.16
N PRO A 53 -18.11 -0.97 -2.69
CA PRO A 53 -17.47 -1.98 -3.56
C PRO A 53 -16.94 -1.42 -4.89
N ASP A 54 -17.38 -0.24 -5.30
CA ASP A 54 -16.90 0.44 -6.51
C ASP A 54 -15.73 1.39 -6.24
N LEU A 55 -15.37 1.62 -4.97
CA LEU A 55 -14.27 2.51 -4.58
C LEU A 55 -12.94 1.77 -4.69
N LYS A 56 -12.06 2.26 -5.56
CA LYS A 56 -10.68 1.78 -5.61
C LYS A 56 -9.89 2.37 -4.45
N ILE A 57 -9.29 1.52 -3.63
CA ILE A 57 -8.50 1.90 -2.46
C ILE A 57 -7.08 1.39 -2.65
N VAL A 58 -6.07 2.21 -2.36
CA VAL A 58 -4.68 1.73 -2.26
C VAL A 58 -4.14 1.99 -0.86
N VAL A 59 -3.63 0.94 -0.26
CA VAL A 59 -2.98 0.98 1.05
C VAL A 59 -1.53 1.42 0.86
N ASP A 60 -1.20 2.59 1.38
CA ASP A 60 0.15 3.13 1.29
C ASP A 60 1.14 2.33 2.14
N HIS A 61 2.37 2.17 1.62
CA HIS A 61 3.53 1.66 2.35
C HIS A 61 3.32 0.27 2.98
N MET A 62 2.55 -0.61 2.30
CA MET A 62 2.24 -1.96 2.80
C MET A 62 1.69 -1.95 4.22
N ALA A 63 0.84 -0.96 4.58
CA ALA A 63 0.32 -0.75 5.94
C ALA A 63 1.43 -0.61 7.00
N LYS A 64 2.63 -0.17 6.62
CA LYS A 64 3.77 0.13 7.49
C LYS A 64 4.10 -0.99 8.50
N PRO A 65 4.51 -2.17 8.03
CA PRO A 65 4.98 -3.22 8.94
C PRO A 65 6.15 -2.72 9.78
N ASP A 66 6.22 -3.11 11.05
CA ASP A 66 7.42 -2.85 11.86
C ASP A 66 8.51 -3.85 11.49
N VAL A 67 9.24 -3.53 10.41
CA VAL A 67 10.34 -4.35 9.89
C VAL A 67 11.48 -4.43 10.90
N SER A 68 11.72 -3.35 11.64
CA SER A 68 12.81 -3.29 12.64
C SER A 68 12.57 -4.27 13.79
N ALA A 69 11.34 -4.41 14.25
CA ALA A 69 10.96 -5.36 15.29
C ALA A 69 10.65 -6.76 14.73
N LYS A 70 10.67 -6.94 13.40
CA LYS A 70 10.23 -8.17 12.72
C LYS A 70 8.81 -8.60 13.12
N ALA A 71 7.94 -7.61 13.38
CA ALA A 71 6.55 -7.86 13.68
C ALA A 71 5.84 -8.40 12.42
N TRP A 72 5.24 -9.58 12.53
CA TRP A 72 4.75 -10.32 11.37
C TRP A 72 3.27 -10.69 11.46
N ASP A 73 2.89 -11.44 12.50
CA ASP A 73 1.63 -12.20 12.50
C ASP A 73 0.37 -11.34 12.28
N GLU A 74 0.23 -10.25 13.03
CA GLU A 74 -0.93 -9.37 12.92
C GLU A 74 -0.94 -8.63 11.58
N TRP A 75 0.21 -8.08 11.16
CA TRP A 75 0.35 -7.41 9.88
C TRP A 75 0.06 -8.35 8.71
N ALA A 76 0.58 -9.57 8.72
CA ALA A 76 0.37 -10.54 7.65
C ALA A 76 -1.10 -10.94 7.54
N ALA A 77 -1.79 -11.15 8.67
CA ALA A 77 -3.22 -11.43 8.70
C ALA A 77 -4.05 -10.26 8.13
N ASP A 78 -3.72 -9.02 8.50
CA ASP A 78 -4.39 -7.83 8.00
C ASP A 78 -4.20 -7.67 6.49
N MET A 79 -2.99 -7.89 5.97
CA MET A 79 -2.71 -7.79 4.53
C MET A 79 -3.44 -8.88 3.74
N ALA A 80 -3.47 -10.11 4.23
CA ALA A 80 -4.22 -11.20 3.64
C ALA A 80 -5.73 -10.89 3.58
N GLU A 81 -6.28 -10.33 4.66
CA GLU A 81 -7.69 -9.93 4.72
C GLU A 81 -8.01 -8.79 3.75
N LEU A 82 -7.18 -7.75 3.70
CA LEU A 82 -7.30 -6.65 2.74
C LEU A 82 -7.29 -7.15 1.29
N ALA A 83 -6.44 -8.11 0.99
CA ALA A 83 -6.27 -8.65 -0.36
C ALA A 83 -7.50 -9.42 -0.87
N THR A 84 -8.40 -9.89 0.02
CA THR A 84 -9.66 -10.54 -0.37
C THR A 84 -10.64 -9.58 -1.06
N ARG A 85 -10.43 -8.25 -0.92
CA ARG A 85 -11.24 -7.22 -1.58
C ARG A 85 -10.62 -6.83 -2.92
N PRO A 86 -11.28 -7.10 -4.06
CA PRO A 86 -10.68 -6.93 -5.40
C PRO A 86 -10.38 -5.46 -5.74
N THR A 87 -11.03 -4.52 -5.07
CA THR A 87 -10.81 -3.07 -5.25
C THR A 87 -9.71 -2.51 -4.36
N VAL A 88 -9.09 -3.35 -3.50
CA VAL A 88 -7.97 -2.95 -2.64
C VAL A 88 -6.65 -3.30 -3.30
N TYR A 89 -5.78 -2.31 -3.37
CA TYR A 89 -4.42 -2.33 -3.91
C TYR A 89 -3.43 -1.99 -2.80
N VAL A 90 -2.14 -2.20 -3.05
CA VAL A 90 -1.08 -1.89 -2.08
C VAL A 90 0.11 -1.22 -2.77
N LYS A 91 0.73 -0.24 -2.08
CA LYS A 91 1.99 0.37 -2.51
C LYS A 91 3.18 -0.27 -1.82
N HIS A 92 4.08 -0.79 -2.62
CA HIS A 92 5.44 -1.13 -2.21
C HIS A 92 6.28 0.15 -2.15
N SER A 93 6.34 0.75 -0.97
CA SER A 93 7.02 2.01 -0.70
C SER A 93 7.26 2.17 0.80
N GLY A 94 8.12 3.09 1.21
CA GLY A 94 8.27 3.55 2.59
C GLY A 94 8.77 2.51 3.61
N LEU A 95 9.22 1.33 3.19
CA LEU A 95 9.72 0.29 4.09
C LEU A 95 11.04 0.69 4.76
N ASN A 96 11.87 1.48 4.10
CA ASN A 96 13.12 1.99 4.65
C ASN A 96 12.91 2.75 5.96
N THR A 97 11.85 3.56 6.05
CA THR A 97 11.53 4.32 7.27
C THR A 97 10.97 3.45 8.41
N ALA A 98 10.55 2.21 8.10
CA ALA A 98 10.06 1.23 9.06
C ALA A 98 11.11 0.18 9.47
N SER A 99 12.33 0.23 8.88
CA SER A 99 13.34 -0.82 9.02
C SER A 99 14.47 -0.52 10.00
N GLY A 100 14.55 0.71 10.52
CA GLY A 100 15.70 1.13 11.32
C GLY A 100 16.93 1.46 10.47
N GLN A 101 18.11 1.55 11.09
CA GLN A 101 19.35 1.84 10.38
C GLN A 101 19.99 0.57 9.79
N GLY A 102 20.67 0.71 8.65
CA GLY A 102 21.42 -0.37 8.00
C GLY A 102 20.56 -1.42 7.31
N TRP A 103 19.33 -1.08 6.99
CA TRP A 103 18.40 -1.94 6.25
C TRP A 103 18.98 -2.36 4.89
N THR A 104 18.50 -3.48 4.39
CA THR A 104 18.77 -4.01 3.05
C THR A 104 17.46 -4.46 2.40
N SER A 105 17.47 -4.71 1.09
CA SER A 105 16.34 -5.30 0.37
C SER A 105 15.89 -6.64 0.96
N ARG A 106 16.83 -7.41 1.54
CA ARG A 106 16.52 -8.70 2.19
C ARG A 106 15.60 -8.57 3.39
N ASP A 107 15.68 -7.46 4.10
CA ASP A 107 14.80 -7.21 5.26
C ASP A 107 13.35 -6.98 4.80
N TRP A 108 13.16 -6.50 3.57
CA TRP A 108 11.84 -6.23 2.98
C TRP A 108 11.26 -7.44 2.25
N GLN A 109 12.12 -8.35 1.79
CA GLN A 109 11.72 -9.46 0.92
C GLN A 109 10.51 -10.24 1.45
N PRO A 110 10.47 -10.69 2.74
CA PRO A 110 9.31 -11.45 3.23
C PRO A 110 7.99 -10.66 3.14
N TYR A 111 8.04 -9.36 3.41
CA TYR A 111 6.85 -8.49 3.36
C TYR A 111 6.36 -8.27 1.93
N VAL A 112 7.31 -8.11 1.00
CA VAL A 112 7.00 -7.95 -0.44
C VAL A 112 6.43 -9.24 -1.00
N ASP A 113 7.05 -10.39 -0.69
CA ASP A 113 6.59 -11.70 -1.15
C ASP A 113 5.16 -11.99 -0.65
N HIS A 114 4.87 -11.70 0.62
CA HIS A 114 3.52 -11.87 1.18
C HIS A 114 2.48 -11.00 0.46
N CYS A 115 2.81 -9.73 0.19
CA CYS A 115 1.92 -8.86 -0.57
C CYS A 115 1.72 -9.35 -2.00
N LEU A 116 2.77 -9.82 -2.67
CA LEU A 116 2.69 -10.35 -4.03
C LEU A 116 1.88 -11.66 -4.08
N GLU A 117 2.01 -12.53 -3.07
CA GLU A 117 1.24 -13.76 -2.96
C GLU A 117 -0.26 -13.49 -2.86
N HIS A 118 -0.67 -12.52 -2.04
CA HIS A 118 -2.09 -12.26 -1.75
C HIS A 118 -2.73 -11.28 -2.74
N PHE A 119 -2.04 -10.23 -3.17
CA PHE A 119 -2.57 -9.22 -4.09
C PHE A 119 -2.29 -9.52 -5.56
N GLY A 120 -1.22 -10.27 -5.87
CA GLY A 120 -0.71 -10.41 -7.23
C GLY A 120 -0.04 -9.14 -7.76
N SER A 121 0.77 -9.26 -8.84
CA SER A 121 1.48 -8.12 -9.44
C SER A 121 0.55 -6.99 -9.89
N GLN A 122 -0.68 -7.34 -10.30
CA GLN A 122 -1.66 -6.40 -10.84
C GLN A 122 -2.34 -5.51 -9.80
N ARG A 123 -2.10 -5.76 -8.50
CA ARG A 123 -2.62 -4.94 -7.40
C ARG A 123 -1.52 -4.44 -6.45
N VAL A 124 -0.25 -4.69 -6.79
CA VAL A 124 0.92 -4.10 -6.13
C VAL A 124 1.52 -3.05 -7.04
N MET A 125 1.87 -1.88 -6.51
CA MET A 125 2.52 -0.81 -7.28
C MET A 125 3.70 -0.20 -6.52
N LEU A 126 4.80 0.08 -7.21
CA LEU A 126 5.94 0.80 -6.64
C LEU A 126 5.62 2.27 -6.37
N GLY A 127 6.23 2.80 -5.33
CA GLY A 127 6.24 4.22 -5.01
C GLY A 127 7.52 4.60 -4.28
N SER A 128 8.03 5.81 -4.50
CA SER A 128 9.29 6.25 -3.89
C SER A 128 9.18 6.68 -2.43
N ASP A 129 7.98 7.03 -1.99
CA ASP A 129 7.73 7.73 -0.71
C ASP A 129 8.60 9.01 -0.55
N TRP A 130 9.06 9.57 -1.67
CA TRP A 130 9.81 10.83 -1.65
C TRP A 130 8.87 12.00 -1.25
N PRO A 131 9.30 12.93 -0.40
CA PRO A 131 10.62 13.07 0.21
C PRO A 131 10.80 12.33 1.55
N VAL A 132 9.78 11.67 2.09
CA VAL A 132 9.82 11.01 3.41
C VAL A 132 10.87 9.90 3.45
N SER A 133 11.07 9.18 2.36
CA SER A 133 12.11 8.15 2.23
C SER A 133 13.53 8.65 2.56
N LEU A 134 13.81 9.96 2.37
CA LEU A 134 15.11 10.57 2.68
C LEU A 134 15.43 10.59 4.20
N LEU A 135 14.45 10.30 5.06
CA LEU A 135 14.70 10.17 6.50
C LEU A 135 15.51 8.92 6.85
N ALA A 136 15.56 7.92 5.96
CA ALA A 136 16.22 6.63 6.23
C ALA A 136 16.96 6.07 5.00
N GLY A 137 17.45 6.91 4.12
CA GLY A 137 18.23 6.52 2.95
C GLY A 137 18.22 7.58 1.85
N ASP A 138 19.02 7.41 0.82
CA ASP A 138 18.96 8.24 -0.38
C ASP A 138 17.94 7.67 -1.39
N TYR A 139 17.49 8.51 -2.31
CA TYR A 139 16.47 8.13 -3.30
C TYR A 139 16.90 6.93 -4.16
N VAL A 140 18.14 6.94 -4.64
CA VAL A 140 18.63 5.91 -5.56
C VAL A 140 18.75 4.57 -4.85
N GLY A 141 19.34 4.55 -3.63
CA GLY A 141 19.50 3.35 -2.84
C GLY A 141 18.15 2.71 -2.45
N VAL A 142 17.17 3.53 -2.03
CA VAL A 142 15.83 3.04 -1.71
C VAL A 142 15.16 2.44 -2.95
N TRP A 143 15.23 3.15 -4.09
CA TRP A 143 14.64 2.68 -5.34
C TRP A 143 15.26 1.38 -5.83
N GLN A 144 16.60 1.27 -5.79
CA GLN A 144 17.31 0.05 -6.16
C GLN A 144 16.92 -1.13 -5.28
N ALA A 145 16.85 -0.93 -3.96
CA ALA A 145 16.44 -1.97 -3.04
C ALA A 145 15.01 -2.47 -3.29
N GLN A 146 14.10 -1.56 -3.65
CA GLN A 146 12.74 -1.94 -4.06
C GLN A 146 12.75 -2.81 -5.34
N LEU A 147 13.53 -2.44 -6.35
CA LEU A 147 13.67 -3.23 -7.58
C LEU A 147 14.28 -4.61 -7.32
N GLU A 148 15.24 -4.71 -6.40
CA GLU A 148 15.83 -6.00 -5.99
C GLU A 148 14.78 -6.96 -5.42
N THR A 149 13.82 -6.47 -4.64
CA THR A 149 12.77 -7.31 -4.03
C THR A 149 11.76 -7.89 -5.03
N ILE A 150 11.75 -7.40 -6.26
CA ILE A 150 10.87 -7.89 -7.33
C ILE A 150 11.63 -8.53 -8.49
N ALA A 151 12.97 -8.64 -8.38
CA ALA A 151 13.81 -9.12 -9.47
C ALA A 151 13.54 -10.58 -9.88
N GLN A 152 12.96 -11.40 -8.98
CA GLN A 152 12.58 -12.79 -9.25
C GLN A 152 11.27 -12.93 -10.04
N LEU A 153 10.49 -11.86 -10.18
CA LEU A 153 9.24 -11.87 -10.95
C LEU A 153 9.54 -11.97 -12.46
N SER A 154 8.57 -12.47 -13.22
CA SER A 154 8.63 -12.41 -14.69
C SER A 154 8.66 -10.96 -15.18
N PRO A 155 9.20 -10.69 -16.39
CA PRO A 155 9.23 -9.33 -16.94
C PRO A 155 7.85 -8.65 -16.98
N SER A 156 6.78 -9.40 -17.27
CA SER A 156 5.42 -8.84 -17.29
C SER A 156 4.91 -8.47 -15.91
N GLU A 157 5.25 -9.23 -14.88
CA GLU A 157 4.91 -8.92 -13.48
C GLU A 157 5.72 -7.75 -12.95
N GLN A 158 7.01 -7.66 -13.30
CA GLN A 158 7.83 -6.49 -12.99
C GLN A 158 7.23 -5.22 -13.61
N ASP A 159 6.81 -5.26 -14.87
CA ASP A 159 6.11 -4.15 -15.52
C ASP A 159 4.82 -3.76 -14.80
N ASP A 160 4.03 -4.76 -14.36
CA ASP A 160 2.81 -4.50 -13.58
C ASP A 160 3.16 -3.72 -12.31
N VAL A 161 4.10 -4.21 -11.51
CA VAL A 161 4.48 -3.58 -10.24
C VAL A 161 5.13 -2.22 -10.46
N CYS A 162 6.03 -2.09 -11.45
CA CYS A 162 6.77 -0.86 -11.68
C CYS A 162 5.91 0.30 -12.18
N PHE A 163 4.92 0.06 -13.05
CA PHE A 163 4.14 1.15 -13.64
C PHE A 163 2.71 0.81 -14.08
N LYS A 164 2.44 -0.40 -14.65
CA LYS A 164 1.13 -0.69 -15.24
C LYS A 164 -0.01 -0.68 -14.20
N THR A 165 0.25 -1.18 -12.99
CA THR A 165 -0.74 -1.18 -11.92
C THR A 165 -1.08 0.24 -11.49
N ALA A 166 -0.09 1.13 -11.32
CA ALA A 166 -0.32 2.53 -11.03
C ALA A 166 -1.06 3.23 -12.18
N GLN A 167 -0.68 2.94 -13.43
CA GLN A 167 -1.34 3.48 -14.62
C GLN A 167 -2.83 3.12 -14.63
N ARG A 168 -3.19 1.85 -14.41
CA ARG A 168 -4.58 1.40 -14.36
C ARG A 168 -5.35 1.99 -13.17
N PHE A 169 -4.73 2.01 -12.00
CA PHE A 169 -5.36 2.50 -10.78
C PHE A 169 -5.69 3.99 -10.86
N TYR A 170 -4.72 4.81 -11.28
CA TYR A 170 -4.87 6.26 -11.37
C TYR A 170 -5.39 6.75 -12.74
N GLN A 171 -5.66 5.82 -13.68
CA GLN A 171 -6.15 6.14 -15.04
C GLN A 171 -5.23 7.14 -15.76
N LEU A 172 -3.91 6.91 -15.68
CA LEU A 172 -2.93 7.79 -16.31
C LEU A 172 -2.90 7.55 -17.81
N ASP A 173 -3.06 8.64 -18.58
CA ASP A 173 -2.78 8.64 -20.01
C ASP A 173 -1.28 8.90 -20.21
N LEU A 174 -0.57 7.88 -20.71
CA LEU A 174 0.86 7.93 -20.99
C LEU A 174 1.17 7.98 -22.49
N SER A 175 0.18 8.43 -23.30
CA SER A 175 0.36 8.61 -24.76
C SER A 175 1.29 9.76 -25.10
#